data_95f95f66ecf52678597bd40b03e65b7f
#
_entry.id   95f95f66ecf52678597bd40b03e65b7f
#
_cell.length_a   1.000
_cell.length_b   1.000
_cell.length_c   1.000
_cell.angle_alpha   90.00
_cell.angle_beta   90.00
_cell.angle_gamma   90.00
#
_symmetry.space_group_name_H-M   'P 1'
#
loop_
_entity.id
_entity.type
_entity.pdbx_description
1 polymer ?
#
loop_
_entity_poly.entity_id
_entity_poly.type
_entity_poly.pdbx_seq_one_letter_code
_entity_poly.pdbx_strand_id
1 'polypeptide(L)'
;MKKVYISCYSNEHQKYKNTLLDYGKNKKLFLTNFSNEKDFDFLNTNNTDDEIIKSVKLKILKDSDVSIFLIGKETSSRKIIDWELRASMINYGVLKNCGIIVVYLPEITDEFKEKIPRSVLPEILYKNISNPDCHIVETTWNRINKEVGHLEKLLNLALCYKDLSKYKIDKNIKIKNSSKYNMF
;
A
#
# COMPACT_ATOMS: atom_id res chain seq x y z
N MET A 1 11.68 -12.48 10.85
CA MET A 1 11.67 -11.01 10.62
C MET A 1 10.52 -10.72 9.68
N LYS A 2 9.75 -9.65 9.91
CA LYS A 2 8.59 -9.26 9.10
C LYS A 2 9.02 -8.92 7.67
N LYS A 3 8.23 -9.30 6.67
CA LYS A 3 8.45 -8.94 5.28
C LYS A 3 7.48 -7.83 4.89
N VAL A 4 8.00 -6.68 4.44
CA VAL A 4 7.21 -5.48 4.19
C VAL A 4 7.35 -5.05 2.74
N TYR A 5 6.22 -4.79 2.09
CA TYR A 5 6.14 -4.11 0.81
C TYR A 5 5.83 -2.63 1.02
N ILE A 6 6.50 -1.74 0.28
CA ILE A 6 6.26 -0.29 0.36
C ILE A 6 5.88 0.22 -1.02
N SER A 7 4.63 0.62 -1.15
CA SER A 7 4.05 1.21 -2.36
C SER A 7 4.18 2.72 -2.32
N CYS A 8 4.70 3.32 -3.39
CA CYS A 8 4.68 4.75 -3.61
C CYS A 8 4.57 5.04 -5.12
N TYR A 9 3.96 6.18 -5.47
CA TYR A 9 3.65 6.44 -6.87
C TYR A 9 4.68 7.29 -7.61
N SER A 10 5.25 8.30 -7.01
CA SER A 10 6.06 9.29 -7.76
C SER A 10 7.52 9.31 -7.33
N ASN A 11 8.37 9.85 -8.21
CA ASN A 11 9.77 10.12 -7.87
C ASN A 11 9.89 11.04 -6.65
N GLU A 12 8.94 11.97 -6.46
CA GLU A 12 8.90 12.85 -5.29
C GLU A 12 8.64 12.08 -3.98
N HIS A 13 7.87 10.98 -4.06
CA HIS A 13 7.58 10.12 -2.92
C HIS A 13 8.71 9.11 -2.63
N GLN A 14 9.64 8.91 -3.57
CA GLN A 14 10.74 7.96 -3.42
C GLN A 14 11.62 8.28 -2.20
N LYS A 15 11.79 9.55 -1.85
CA LYS A 15 12.51 9.96 -0.63
C LYS A 15 11.90 9.39 0.64
N TYR A 16 10.58 9.35 0.75
CA TYR A 16 9.86 8.78 1.89
C TYR A 16 10.01 7.25 1.93
N LYS A 17 9.90 6.60 0.77
CA LYS A 17 10.16 5.16 0.65
C LYS A 17 11.57 4.82 1.08
N ASN A 18 12.58 5.53 0.58
CA ASN A 18 13.98 5.30 0.94
C ASN A 18 14.22 5.48 2.45
N THR A 19 13.64 6.52 3.05
CA THR A 19 13.72 6.73 4.51
C THR A 19 13.14 5.55 5.29
N LEU A 20 11.99 4.98 4.86
CA LEU A 20 11.42 3.79 5.50
C LEU A 20 12.30 2.56 5.32
N LEU A 21 12.91 2.38 4.13
CA LEU A 21 13.84 1.30 3.85
C LEU A 21 15.06 1.37 4.76
N ASP A 22 15.67 2.55 4.87
CA ASP A 22 16.83 2.80 5.75
C ASP A 22 16.46 2.57 7.22
N TYR A 23 15.29 3.03 7.63
CA TYR A 23 14.80 2.83 8.99
C TYR A 23 14.58 1.34 9.29
N GLY A 24 13.96 0.61 8.37
CA GLY A 24 13.75 -0.84 8.50
C GLY A 24 15.07 -1.60 8.60
N LYS A 25 16.04 -1.27 7.75
CA LYS A 25 17.38 -1.87 7.73
C LYS A 25 18.18 -1.55 8.99
N ASN A 26 18.28 -0.28 9.35
CA ASN A 26 19.12 0.18 10.47
C ASN A 26 18.59 -0.32 11.83
N LYS A 27 17.28 -0.40 12.00
CA LYS A 27 16.64 -0.90 13.22
C LYS A 27 16.34 -2.40 13.19
N LYS A 28 16.66 -3.09 12.09
CA LYS A 28 16.35 -4.52 11.88
C LYS A 28 14.86 -4.85 12.12
N LEU A 29 13.97 -3.93 11.74
CA LEU A 29 12.54 -4.07 11.99
C LEU A 29 11.87 -5.02 11.01
N PHE A 30 12.29 -4.95 9.74
CA PHE A 30 11.70 -5.74 8.67
C PHE A 30 12.68 -5.94 7.50
N LEU A 31 12.38 -6.93 6.68
CA LEU A 31 12.96 -7.11 5.36
C LEU A 31 12.01 -6.54 4.32
N THR A 32 12.54 -5.92 3.30
CA THR A 32 11.75 -5.43 2.16
C THR A 32 11.85 -6.39 0.99
N ASN A 33 10.71 -6.68 0.38
CA ASN A 33 10.71 -7.25 -0.95
C ASN A 33 10.87 -6.08 -1.93
N PHE A 34 12.05 -5.96 -2.55
CA PHE A 34 12.22 -5.07 -3.67
C PHE A 34 11.58 -5.74 -4.89
N SER A 35 10.56 -5.10 -5.45
CA SER A 35 10.24 -5.34 -6.84
C SER A 35 11.32 -4.65 -7.69
N ASN A 36 12.04 -5.41 -8.48
CA ASN A 36 12.86 -4.84 -9.55
C ASN A 36 11.93 -4.30 -10.64
N GLU A 37 12.37 -3.30 -11.41
CA GLU A 37 11.61 -2.79 -12.57
C GLU A 37 11.11 -3.90 -13.50
N LYS A 38 11.90 -4.95 -13.68
CA LYS A 38 11.56 -6.16 -14.47
C LYS A 38 10.36 -6.94 -13.90
N ASP A 39 10.04 -6.77 -12.63
CA ASP A 39 8.89 -7.48 -12.02
C ASP A 39 7.54 -6.91 -12.49
N PHE A 40 7.54 -5.77 -13.19
CA PHE A 40 6.36 -5.12 -13.77
C PHE A 40 6.19 -5.31 -15.28
N ASP A 41 7.06 -6.11 -15.95
CA ASP A 41 6.96 -6.36 -17.39
C ASP A 41 5.60 -6.93 -17.81
N PHE A 42 4.90 -7.61 -16.89
CA PHE A 42 3.55 -8.10 -17.12
C PHE A 42 2.48 -6.99 -17.27
N LEU A 43 2.78 -5.75 -16.87
CA LEU A 43 1.87 -4.61 -17.06
C LEU A 43 1.76 -4.16 -18.51
N ASN A 44 2.74 -4.51 -19.34
CA ASN A 44 2.79 -4.17 -20.76
C ASN A 44 2.05 -5.17 -21.65
N THR A 45 1.33 -6.14 -21.07
CA THR A 45 0.59 -7.16 -21.78
C THR A 45 -0.91 -6.80 -21.86
N ASN A 46 -1.65 -7.44 -22.77
CA ASN A 46 -3.11 -7.31 -22.89
C ASN A 46 -3.88 -8.03 -21.77
N ASN A 47 -3.30 -8.12 -20.58
CA ASN A 47 -3.90 -8.79 -19.44
C ASN A 47 -5.07 -8.00 -18.88
N THR A 48 -6.07 -8.72 -18.40
CA THR A 48 -7.18 -8.15 -17.62
C THR A 48 -6.71 -7.65 -16.26
N ASP A 49 -7.47 -6.75 -15.65
CA ASP A 49 -7.14 -6.25 -14.30
C ASP A 49 -7.04 -7.39 -13.28
N ASP A 50 -7.88 -8.42 -13.38
CA ASP A 50 -7.83 -9.60 -12.50
C ASP A 50 -6.53 -10.40 -12.65
N GLU A 51 -6.04 -10.57 -13.88
CA GLU A 51 -4.76 -11.24 -14.16
C GLU A 51 -3.57 -10.42 -13.65
N ILE A 52 -3.63 -9.10 -13.78
CA ILE A 52 -2.62 -8.19 -13.26
C ILE A 52 -2.60 -8.26 -11.72
N ILE A 53 -3.75 -8.17 -11.05
CA ILE A 53 -3.84 -8.27 -9.59
C ILE A 53 -3.25 -9.60 -9.08
N LYS A 54 -3.56 -10.71 -9.75
CA LYS A 54 -2.98 -12.03 -9.43
C LYS A 54 -1.46 -12.04 -9.64
N SER A 55 -0.99 -11.44 -10.73
CA SER A 55 0.45 -11.36 -11.02
C SER A 55 1.19 -10.50 -9.99
N VAL A 56 0.62 -9.36 -9.57
CA VAL A 56 1.14 -8.55 -8.46
C VAL A 56 1.21 -9.37 -7.17
N LYS A 57 0.14 -10.14 -6.86
CA LYS A 57 0.13 -11.01 -5.67
C LYS A 57 1.23 -12.06 -5.70
N LEU A 58 1.40 -12.73 -6.84
CA LEU A 58 2.32 -13.87 -7.00
C LEU A 58 3.79 -13.44 -7.11
N LYS A 59 4.08 -12.32 -7.79
CA LYS A 59 5.44 -11.91 -8.11
C LYS A 59 5.98 -10.88 -7.12
N ILE A 60 5.14 -9.93 -6.70
CA ILE A 60 5.56 -8.78 -5.89
C ILE A 60 5.26 -8.99 -4.41
N LEU A 61 4.06 -9.46 -4.09
CA LEU A 61 3.57 -9.54 -2.70
C LEU A 61 3.65 -10.95 -2.10
N LYS A 62 4.16 -11.95 -2.82
CA LYS A 62 4.12 -13.37 -2.40
C LYS A 62 4.66 -13.62 -0.99
N ASP A 63 5.66 -12.85 -0.60
CA ASP A 63 6.33 -13.00 0.70
C ASP A 63 6.02 -11.87 1.67
N SER A 64 5.09 -10.96 1.32
CA SER A 64 4.82 -9.79 2.15
C SER A 64 3.81 -10.11 3.24
N ASP A 65 4.17 -9.74 4.47
CA ASP A 65 3.29 -9.80 5.63
C ASP A 65 2.47 -8.51 5.77
N VAL A 66 3.09 -7.37 5.47
CA VAL A 66 2.51 -6.04 5.58
C VAL A 66 2.79 -5.25 4.31
N SER A 67 1.79 -4.52 3.83
CA SER A 67 1.91 -3.53 2.76
C SER A 67 1.72 -2.13 3.30
N ILE A 68 2.71 -1.24 3.07
CA ILE A 68 2.66 0.18 3.43
C ILE A 68 2.36 0.98 2.16
N PHE A 69 1.30 1.77 2.18
CA PHE A 69 0.92 2.66 1.09
C PHE A 69 1.17 4.11 1.47
N LEU A 70 2.06 4.77 0.72
CA LEU A 70 2.36 6.19 0.86
C LEU A 70 1.34 7.00 0.05
N ILE A 71 0.47 7.73 0.75
CA ILE A 71 -0.64 8.46 0.14
C ILE A 71 -0.27 9.92 -0.04
N GLY A 72 -0.13 10.32 -1.29
CA GLY A 72 0.02 11.71 -1.75
C GLY A 72 -1.18 12.14 -2.60
N LYS A 73 -1.16 13.38 -3.10
CA LYS A 73 -2.28 14.00 -3.83
C LYS A 73 -2.77 13.21 -5.04
N GLU A 74 -1.85 12.59 -5.77
CA GLU A 74 -2.20 11.87 -7.00
C GLU A 74 -2.46 10.37 -6.79
N THR A 75 -2.24 9.86 -5.58
CA THR A 75 -2.30 8.41 -5.31
C THR A 75 -3.65 7.80 -5.69
N SER A 76 -4.75 8.52 -5.42
CA SER A 76 -6.12 8.04 -5.70
C SER A 76 -6.42 7.88 -7.19
N SER A 77 -5.64 8.50 -8.09
CA SER A 77 -5.83 8.45 -9.54
C SER A 77 -5.00 7.36 -10.22
N ARG A 78 -4.18 6.64 -9.48
CA ARG A 78 -3.17 5.73 -10.04
C ARG A 78 -3.62 4.28 -10.05
N LYS A 79 -3.75 3.74 -11.26
CA LYS A 79 -4.20 2.38 -11.51
C LYS A 79 -3.29 1.32 -10.84
N ILE A 80 -1.97 1.55 -10.87
CA ILE A 80 -1.01 0.63 -10.26
C ILE A 80 -1.23 0.49 -8.74
N ILE A 81 -1.51 1.60 -8.05
CA ILE A 81 -1.77 1.58 -6.61
C ILE A 81 -3.06 0.80 -6.29
N ASP A 82 -4.08 0.92 -7.15
CA ASP A 82 -5.33 0.16 -7.00
C ASP A 82 -5.07 -1.36 -7.16
N TRP A 83 -4.27 -1.76 -8.15
CA TRP A 83 -3.87 -3.16 -8.34
C TRP A 83 -3.09 -3.71 -7.13
N GLU A 84 -2.12 -2.95 -6.61
CA GLU A 84 -1.33 -3.31 -5.44
C GLU A 84 -2.19 -3.41 -4.17
N LEU A 85 -3.14 -2.48 -3.97
CA LEU A 85 -4.11 -2.54 -2.88
C LEU A 85 -4.97 -3.80 -2.95
N ARG A 86 -5.57 -4.07 -4.13
CA ARG A 86 -6.38 -5.28 -4.32
C ARG A 86 -5.55 -6.54 -4.11
N ALA A 87 -4.34 -6.60 -4.65
CA ALA A 87 -3.42 -7.72 -4.46
C ALA A 87 -3.04 -7.92 -2.98
N SER A 88 -2.91 -6.82 -2.20
CA SER A 88 -2.65 -6.89 -0.76
C SER A 88 -3.85 -7.43 0.03
N MET A 89 -5.07 -7.20 -0.46
CA MET A 89 -6.31 -7.57 0.20
C MET A 89 -6.78 -9.01 -0.08
N ILE A 90 -6.35 -9.63 -1.20
CA ILE A 90 -6.80 -10.97 -1.57
C ILE A 90 -5.99 -12.09 -0.91
N ASN A 91 -6.68 -13.21 -0.66
CA ASN A 91 -6.04 -14.52 -0.50
C ASN A 91 -5.97 -15.19 -1.88
N TYR A 92 -4.83 -15.79 -2.21
CA TYR A 92 -4.67 -16.52 -3.47
C TYR A 92 -3.84 -17.78 -3.27
N GLY A 93 -4.46 -18.95 -3.38
CA GLY A 93 -3.84 -20.22 -3.04
C GLY A 93 -3.38 -20.23 -1.57
N VAL A 94 -2.09 -20.48 -1.36
CA VAL A 94 -1.47 -20.46 -0.02
C VAL A 94 -1.10 -19.05 0.45
N LEU A 95 -1.12 -18.08 -0.45
CA LEU A 95 -0.76 -16.69 -0.15
C LEU A 95 -1.92 -15.98 0.54
N LYS A 96 -1.66 -15.49 1.74
CA LYS A 96 -2.65 -14.72 2.53
C LYS A 96 -2.63 -13.24 2.14
N ASN A 97 -3.73 -12.54 2.49
CA ASN A 97 -3.75 -11.08 2.48
C ASN A 97 -2.62 -10.49 3.33
N CYS A 98 -2.31 -9.21 3.13
CA CYS A 98 -1.35 -8.48 3.93
C CYS A 98 -2.07 -7.63 5.00
N GLY A 99 -1.39 -7.35 6.11
CA GLY A 99 -1.76 -6.21 6.95
C GLY A 99 -1.51 -4.92 6.17
N ILE A 100 -2.40 -3.93 6.27
CA ILE A 100 -2.30 -2.69 5.50
C ILE A 100 -2.03 -1.51 6.43
N ILE A 101 -0.99 -0.73 6.08
CA ILE A 101 -0.68 0.56 6.71
C ILE A 101 -0.80 1.65 5.65
N VAL A 102 -1.57 2.68 5.96
CA VAL A 102 -1.73 3.90 5.17
C VAL A 102 -0.94 5.01 5.84
N VAL A 103 -0.03 5.62 5.09
CA VAL A 103 0.79 6.74 5.55
C VAL A 103 0.48 7.97 4.73
N TYR A 104 -0.19 8.93 5.34
CA TYR A 104 -0.46 10.22 4.70
C TYR A 104 0.80 11.07 4.67
N LEU A 105 1.21 11.47 3.46
CA LEU A 105 2.39 12.30 3.23
C LEU A 105 2.15 13.77 3.61
N PRO A 106 3.21 14.56 3.87
CA PRO A 106 3.08 15.96 4.29
C PRO A 106 2.18 16.81 3.38
N GLU A 107 2.26 16.62 2.07
CA GLU A 107 1.42 17.35 1.11
C GLU A 107 -0.09 17.17 1.33
N ILE A 108 -0.50 16.04 1.93
CA ILE A 108 -1.89 15.80 2.32
C ILE A 108 -2.17 16.40 3.69
N THR A 109 -1.29 16.15 4.67
CA THR A 109 -1.52 16.61 6.05
C THR A 109 -1.37 18.12 6.20
N ASP A 110 -0.57 18.77 5.37
CA ASP A 110 -0.40 20.22 5.39
C ASP A 110 -1.59 20.94 4.73
N GLU A 111 -2.19 20.32 3.71
CA GLU A 111 -3.38 20.84 3.04
C GLU A 111 -4.65 20.60 3.90
N PHE A 112 -4.79 19.40 4.46
CA PHE A 112 -5.97 18.96 5.19
C PHE A 112 -5.70 18.80 6.70
N LYS A 113 -5.46 19.91 7.40
CA LYS A 113 -5.03 19.91 8.81
C LYS A 113 -6.00 19.26 9.77
N GLU A 114 -7.31 19.45 9.55
CA GLU A 114 -8.35 18.98 10.47
C GLU A 114 -8.90 17.60 10.10
N LYS A 115 -9.16 17.38 8.81
CA LYS A 115 -9.76 16.14 8.33
C LYS A 115 -9.33 15.84 6.91
N ILE A 116 -8.65 14.72 6.74
CA ILE A 116 -8.24 14.25 5.43
C ILE A 116 -9.49 13.79 4.65
N PRO A 117 -9.77 14.40 3.47
CA PRO A 117 -10.92 14.04 2.68
C PRO A 117 -10.72 12.65 2.06
N ARG A 118 -11.82 11.93 1.94
CA ARG A 118 -11.84 10.58 1.39
C ARG A 118 -11.42 10.51 -0.08
N SER A 119 -11.56 11.62 -0.81
CA SER A 119 -11.19 11.74 -2.22
C SER A 119 -9.70 11.57 -2.50
N VAL A 120 -8.83 11.74 -1.48
CA VAL A 120 -7.39 11.50 -1.62
C VAL A 120 -7.04 10.01 -1.61
N LEU A 121 -7.97 9.15 -1.21
CA LEU A 121 -7.78 7.71 -1.17
C LEU A 121 -8.30 7.04 -2.44
N PRO A 122 -7.64 5.97 -2.91
CA PRO A 122 -8.27 5.04 -3.84
C PRO A 122 -9.61 4.52 -3.29
N GLU A 123 -10.62 4.42 -4.14
CA GLU A 123 -12.00 4.09 -3.71
C GLU A 123 -12.07 2.75 -2.98
N ILE A 124 -11.32 1.75 -3.45
CA ILE A 124 -11.26 0.43 -2.80
C ILE A 124 -10.69 0.52 -1.38
N LEU A 125 -9.68 1.36 -1.17
CA LEU A 125 -9.08 1.58 0.14
C LEU A 125 -10.08 2.28 1.07
N TYR A 126 -10.71 3.34 0.59
CA TYR A 126 -11.70 4.08 1.35
C TYR A 126 -12.88 3.21 1.81
N LYS A 127 -13.44 2.38 0.92
CA LYS A 127 -14.55 1.47 1.26
C LYS A 127 -14.15 0.46 2.35
N ASN A 128 -12.90 -0.03 2.31
CA ASN A 128 -12.40 -0.95 3.33
C ASN A 128 -12.09 -0.25 4.66
N ILE A 129 -11.54 0.96 4.66
CA ILE A 129 -11.36 1.75 5.91
C ILE A 129 -12.71 2.03 6.59
N SER A 130 -13.76 2.26 5.79
CA SER A 130 -15.12 2.52 6.30
C SER A 130 -15.89 1.27 6.73
N ASN A 131 -15.33 0.07 6.52
CA ASN A 131 -15.96 -1.20 6.88
C ASN A 131 -15.49 -1.65 8.27
N PRO A 132 -16.40 -1.84 9.24
CA PRO A 132 -16.04 -2.25 10.60
C PRO A 132 -15.34 -3.61 10.70
N ASP A 133 -15.53 -4.49 9.70
CA ASP A 133 -14.87 -5.79 9.64
C ASP A 133 -13.44 -5.72 9.06
N CYS A 134 -12.98 -4.54 8.66
CA CYS A 134 -11.65 -4.32 8.10
C CYS A 134 -10.81 -3.46 9.04
N HIS A 135 -9.62 -3.93 9.32
CA HIS A 135 -8.70 -3.27 10.24
C HIS A 135 -7.48 -2.78 9.45
N ILE A 136 -7.55 -1.54 8.96
CA ILE A 136 -6.47 -0.86 8.27
C ILE A 136 -5.86 0.16 9.22
N VAL A 137 -4.53 0.16 9.32
CA VAL A 137 -3.80 1.08 10.18
C VAL A 137 -3.53 2.37 9.43
N GLU A 138 -3.94 3.50 10.00
CA GLU A 138 -3.70 4.82 9.41
C GLU A 138 -2.76 5.64 10.27
N THR A 139 -1.85 6.37 9.61
CA THR A 139 -0.92 7.28 10.28
C THR A 139 -0.48 8.41 9.34
N THR A 140 0.27 9.37 9.88
CA THR A 140 0.89 10.44 9.11
C THR A 140 2.41 10.26 9.07
N TRP A 141 3.05 10.78 8.02
CA TRP A 141 4.50 10.80 7.92
C TRP A 141 5.15 11.49 9.12
N ASN A 142 4.57 12.58 9.58
CA ASN A 142 5.09 13.35 10.72
C ASN A 142 5.16 12.51 11.99
N ARG A 143 4.19 11.63 12.24
CA ARG A 143 4.23 10.74 13.41
C ARG A 143 5.32 9.70 13.30
N ILE A 144 5.48 9.08 12.12
CA ILE A 144 6.56 8.11 11.87
C ILE A 144 7.93 8.75 12.12
N ASN A 145 8.10 10.00 11.67
CA ASN A 145 9.38 10.70 11.74
C ASN A 145 9.72 11.25 13.14
N LYS A 146 8.73 11.61 13.93
CA LYS A 146 8.91 12.26 15.25
C LYS A 146 8.81 11.29 16.43
N GLU A 147 7.98 10.27 16.34
CA GLU A 147 7.71 9.35 17.44
C GLU A 147 8.61 8.11 17.36
N VAL A 148 9.58 8.00 18.27
CA VAL A 148 10.49 6.83 18.33
C VAL A 148 9.69 5.55 18.55
N GLY A 149 9.94 4.52 17.72
CA GLY A 149 9.26 3.23 17.81
C GLY A 149 7.84 3.21 17.24
N HIS A 150 7.34 4.33 16.71
CA HIS A 150 5.98 4.40 16.17
C HIS A 150 5.78 3.41 15.00
N LEU A 151 6.70 3.38 14.04
CA LEU A 151 6.64 2.45 12.90
C LEU A 151 6.60 0.99 13.35
N GLU A 152 7.38 0.63 14.37
CA GLU A 152 7.39 -0.74 14.90
C GLU A 152 6.02 -1.13 15.50
N LYS A 153 5.42 -0.21 16.26
CA LYS A 153 4.05 -0.41 16.82
C LYS A 153 3.03 -0.61 15.71
N LEU A 154 3.09 0.21 14.64
CA LEU A 154 2.18 0.09 13.50
C LEU A 154 2.36 -1.24 12.76
N LEU A 155 3.59 -1.70 12.56
CA LEU A 155 3.88 -2.98 11.93
C LEU A 155 3.33 -4.16 12.76
N ASN A 156 3.47 -4.11 14.08
CA ASN A 156 2.91 -5.14 14.97
C ASN A 156 1.38 -5.13 14.91
N LEU A 157 0.76 -3.95 14.93
CA LEU A 157 -0.68 -3.79 14.83
C LEU A 157 -1.23 -4.30 13.49
N ALA A 158 -0.60 -3.94 12.39
CA ALA A 158 -1.00 -4.40 11.05
C ALA A 158 -0.89 -5.93 10.90
N LEU A 159 0.12 -6.55 11.51
CA LEU A 159 0.23 -8.01 11.55
C LEU A 159 -0.91 -8.67 12.33
N CYS A 160 -1.28 -8.13 13.49
CA CYS A 160 -2.43 -8.63 14.24
C CYS A 160 -3.73 -8.47 13.43
N TYR A 161 -3.88 -7.37 12.72
CA TYR A 161 -5.07 -7.07 11.93
C TYR A 161 -5.18 -7.86 10.63
N LYS A 162 -4.06 -8.34 10.08
CA LYS A 162 -4.00 -9.16 8.86
C LYS A 162 -5.00 -10.32 8.89
N ASP A 163 -5.00 -11.09 9.98
CA ASP A 163 -5.83 -12.29 10.11
C ASP A 163 -7.28 -11.97 10.53
N LEU A 164 -7.52 -10.80 11.09
CA LEU A 164 -8.85 -10.34 11.51
C LEU A 164 -9.63 -9.64 10.41
N SER A 165 -8.92 -9.02 9.45
CA SER A 165 -9.55 -8.20 8.41
C SER A 165 -10.27 -9.04 7.37
N LYS A 166 -11.53 -8.67 7.12
CA LYS A 166 -12.38 -9.23 6.06
C LYS A 166 -12.49 -8.22 4.92
N TYR A 167 -11.39 -8.06 4.16
CA TYR A 167 -11.37 -7.12 3.06
C TYR A 167 -12.41 -7.46 1.99
N LYS A 168 -13.13 -6.43 1.55
CA LYS A 168 -14.13 -6.53 0.49
C LYS A 168 -13.57 -5.96 -0.81
N ILE A 169 -13.45 -6.81 -1.82
CA ILE A 169 -13.05 -6.40 -3.17
C ILE A 169 -14.29 -6.34 -4.03
N ASP A 170 -14.89 -5.16 -4.05
CA ASP A 170 -16.04 -4.90 -4.90
C ASP A 170 -15.58 -4.77 -6.35
N LYS A 171 -16.02 -5.72 -7.20
CA LYS A 171 -15.72 -5.73 -8.63
C LYS A 171 -16.41 -4.59 -9.40
N ASN A 172 -17.44 -3.98 -8.83
CA ASN A 172 -18.12 -2.84 -9.43
C ASN A 172 -17.34 -1.53 -9.26
N ILE A 173 -16.38 -1.49 -8.37
CA ILE A 173 -15.45 -0.36 -8.27
C ILE A 173 -14.51 -0.41 -9.48
N LYS A 174 -14.76 0.48 -10.44
CA LYS A 174 -13.90 0.61 -11.62
C LYS A 174 -12.51 1.08 -11.19
N ILE A 175 -11.50 0.34 -11.63
CA ILE A 175 -10.11 0.78 -11.53
C ILE A 175 -9.96 1.99 -12.44
N LYS A 176 -9.53 3.12 -11.89
CA LYS A 176 -9.40 4.37 -12.64
C LYS A 176 -8.42 4.18 -13.80
N ASN A 177 -8.84 4.59 -15.01
CA ASN A 177 -7.94 4.63 -16.16
C ASN A 177 -7.00 5.83 -16.02
N SER A 178 -5.79 5.61 -15.56
CA SER A 178 -4.74 6.60 -15.75
C SER A 178 -4.27 6.53 -17.21
N SER A 179 -4.51 7.60 -17.96
CA SER A 179 -4.20 7.69 -19.41
C SER A 179 -2.69 7.74 -19.73
N LYS A 180 -1.81 7.62 -18.75
CA LYS A 180 -0.37 7.55 -18.97
C LYS A 180 0.26 6.61 -17.93
N TYR A 181 0.80 5.50 -18.40
CA TYR A 181 1.79 4.70 -17.70
C TYR A 181 3.12 5.46 -17.68
N ASN A 182 3.20 6.57 -16.97
CA ASN A 182 4.49 7.12 -16.60
C ASN A 182 4.94 6.33 -15.36
N MET A 183 5.58 5.20 -15.61
CA MET A 183 6.17 4.34 -14.59
C MET A 183 7.51 4.88 -14.10
N PHE A 184 7.87 6.13 -14.26
CA PHE A 184 9.09 6.72 -13.65
C PHE A 184 9.16 8.21 -13.95
#